data_2a232995715e219c6b7a9a9f79ad7058
#
_entry.id   2a232995715e219c6b7a9a9f79ad7058
#
_cell.length_a   1.000
_cell.length_b   1.000
_cell.length_c   1.000
_cell.angle_alpha   90.00
_cell.angle_beta   90.00
_cell.angle_gamma   90.00
#
_symmetry.space_group_name_H-M   'P 1'
#
loop_
_entity.id
_entity.type
_entity.pdbx_description
1 polymer ?
#
loop_
_entity_poly.entity_id
_entity_poly.type
_entity_poly.pdbx_seq_one_letter_code
_entity_poly.pdbx_strand_id
1 'polypeptide(L)'
;MNIYIAAPFGNYIKPKQSNVIPVIGTYTLERRRGLLWKLLTTLRYDFKEQCWYNSLGLRNPGLAHGIDKITHGEVLSVAAIKPTDYDRLNAQIPLDIPIELNISCPNINHFKDYLKGIGQFQPRNPIL
;
A
#
# COMPACT_ATOMS: atom_id res chain seq x y z
N MET A 1 5.52 -20.39 -11.14
CA MET A 1 5.37 -19.76 -9.80
C MET A 1 5.67 -18.28 -9.94
N ASN A 2 4.78 -17.39 -9.49
CA ASN A 2 5.02 -15.95 -9.50
C ASN A 2 5.72 -15.54 -8.19
N ILE A 3 6.62 -14.57 -8.29
CA ILE A 3 7.33 -13.94 -7.16
C ILE A 3 6.87 -12.50 -7.08
N TYR A 4 6.42 -12.05 -5.93
CA TYR A 4 5.95 -10.69 -5.72
C TYR A 4 6.99 -9.87 -4.95
N ILE A 5 7.32 -8.67 -5.47
CA ILE A 5 8.15 -7.70 -4.74
C ILE A 5 7.22 -6.77 -3.99
N ALA A 6 7.14 -6.95 -2.68
CA ALA A 6 6.22 -6.20 -1.81
C ALA A 6 6.45 -4.67 -1.85
N ALA A 7 5.38 -3.91 -1.65
CA ALA A 7 5.48 -2.48 -1.41
C ALA A 7 6.28 -2.19 -0.11
N PRO A 8 7.10 -1.13 -0.05
CA PRO A 8 7.32 -0.11 -1.09
C PRO A 8 8.41 -0.45 -2.13
N PHE A 9 9.09 -1.59 -2.01
CA PHE A 9 10.23 -1.94 -2.87
C PHE A 9 9.83 -2.08 -4.34
N GLY A 10 8.64 -2.56 -4.65
CA GLY A 10 8.09 -2.63 -6.00
C GLY A 10 8.02 -1.27 -6.73
N ASN A 11 7.99 -0.15 -5.99
CA ASN A 11 8.04 1.18 -6.59
C ASN A 11 9.38 1.49 -7.29
N TYR A 12 10.45 0.81 -6.87
CA TYR A 12 11.83 1.13 -7.29
C TYR A 12 12.47 0.01 -8.09
N ILE A 13 12.08 -1.24 -7.85
CA ILE A 13 12.66 -2.41 -8.48
C ILE A 13 11.84 -2.79 -9.71
N LYS A 14 12.47 -2.70 -10.90
CA LYS A 14 11.87 -3.13 -12.17
C LYS A 14 12.50 -4.45 -12.61
N PRO A 15 11.85 -5.58 -12.31
CA PRO A 15 12.38 -6.90 -12.64
C PRO A 15 12.42 -7.13 -14.15
N LYS A 16 13.41 -7.89 -14.61
CA LYS A 16 13.50 -8.31 -16.02
C LYS A 16 12.75 -9.62 -16.28
N GLN A 17 12.52 -10.41 -15.24
CA GLN A 17 11.84 -11.70 -15.32
C GLN A 17 10.33 -11.51 -15.33
N SER A 18 9.64 -12.17 -16.26
CA SER A 18 8.18 -12.08 -16.43
C SER A 18 7.38 -12.69 -15.26
N ASN A 19 8.01 -13.55 -14.47
CA ASN A 19 7.40 -14.16 -13.28
C ASN A 19 7.64 -13.39 -11.99
N VAL A 20 8.31 -12.23 -12.06
CA VAL A 20 8.54 -11.36 -10.90
C VAL A 20 7.65 -10.12 -11.05
N ILE A 21 6.70 -9.97 -10.13
CA ILE A 21 5.63 -8.97 -10.18
C ILE A 21 5.88 -7.90 -9.13
N PRO A 22 6.10 -6.64 -9.50
CA PRO A 22 6.21 -5.54 -8.54
C PRO A 22 4.83 -5.19 -7.97
N VAL A 23 4.78 -5.00 -6.66
CA VAL A 23 3.64 -4.42 -5.94
C VAL A 23 3.97 -2.98 -5.60
N ILE A 24 3.29 -2.04 -6.25
CA ILE A 24 3.53 -0.61 -6.05
C ILE A 24 2.60 -0.02 -4.99
N GLY A 25 3.08 0.94 -4.22
CA GLY A 25 2.31 1.60 -3.15
C GLY A 25 2.99 1.43 -1.78
N THR A 26 2.28 1.36 -0.67
CA THR A 26 0.81 1.30 -0.52
C THR A 26 0.19 2.69 -0.66
N TYR A 27 -0.90 2.82 -1.37
CA TYR A 27 -1.64 4.07 -1.52
C TYR A 27 -2.91 4.07 -0.67
N THR A 28 -3.18 5.20 -0.03
CA THR A 28 -4.47 5.46 0.65
C THR A 28 -5.37 6.26 -0.27
N LEU A 29 -6.68 6.25 -0.01
CA LEU A 29 -7.65 6.99 -0.81
C LEU A 29 -7.23 8.45 -1.01
N GLU A 30 -6.92 9.12 0.10
CA GLU A 30 -6.47 10.51 0.11
C GLU A 30 -4.95 10.61 0.27
N ARG A 31 -4.37 11.69 -0.27
CA ARG A 31 -2.95 12.02 -0.09
C ARG A 31 -2.59 12.22 1.39
N ARG A 32 -1.55 11.57 1.87
CA ARG A 32 -1.00 11.70 3.22
C ARG A 32 0.38 12.33 3.19
N ARG A 33 0.45 13.64 3.41
CA ARG A 33 1.68 14.44 3.35
C ARG A 33 2.63 14.16 4.51
N GLY A 34 3.86 14.67 4.42
CA GLY A 34 4.85 14.69 5.50
C GLY A 34 5.74 13.45 5.56
N LEU A 35 5.97 12.75 4.44
CA LEU A 35 6.84 11.57 4.38
C LEU A 35 8.27 11.91 4.85
N LEU A 36 8.89 12.94 4.27
CA LEU A 36 10.27 13.34 4.61
C LEU A 36 10.39 13.75 6.07
N TRP A 37 9.45 14.56 6.57
CA TRP A 37 9.45 14.97 7.97
C TRP A 37 9.32 13.79 8.92
N LYS A 38 8.40 12.86 8.63
CA LYS A 38 8.24 11.65 9.43
C LYS A 38 9.46 10.73 9.33
N LEU A 39 10.07 10.60 8.18
CA LEU A 39 11.30 9.84 8.00
C LEU A 39 12.41 10.39 8.92
N LEU A 40 12.68 11.69 8.83
CA LEU A 40 13.71 12.37 9.63
C LEU A 40 13.46 12.28 11.14
N THR A 41 12.20 12.33 11.56
CA THR A 41 11.84 12.38 12.99
C THR A 41 11.59 11.02 13.62
N THR A 42 11.32 9.97 12.84
CA THR A 42 10.92 8.67 13.40
C THR A 42 11.80 7.48 12.97
N LEU A 43 12.70 7.67 11.99
CA LEU A 43 13.63 6.62 11.61
C LEU A 43 14.69 6.48 12.70
N ARG A 44 14.80 5.29 13.27
CA ARG A 44 15.74 4.97 14.36
C ARG A 44 16.35 3.61 14.11
N TYR A 45 17.66 3.50 14.34
CA TYR A 45 18.36 2.23 14.35
C TYR A 45 18.46 1.69 15.77
N ASP A 46 18.03 0.47 15.99
CA ASP A 46 18.21 -0.24 17.24
C ASP A 46 19.47 -1.11 17.13
N PHE A 47 20.49 -0.76 17.91
CA PHE A 47 21.77 -1.47 17.90
C PHE A 47 21.69 -2.85 18.55
N LYS A 48 20.74 -3.07 19.47
CA LYS A 48 20.53 -4.35 20.14
C LYS A 48 19.89 -5.37 19.21
N GLU A 49 18.81 -4.96 18.55
CA GLU A 49 18.05 -5.80 17.63
C GLU A 49 18.61 -5.76 16.18
N GLN A 50 19.63 -4.92 15.94
CA GLN A 50 20.27 -4.71 14.62
C GLN A 50 19.26 -4.41 13.49
N CYS A 51 18.23 -3.62 13.78
CA CYS A 51 17.19 -3.32 12.81
C CYS A 51 16.77 -1.84 12.83
N TRP A 52 16.15 -1.42 11.73
CA TRP A 52 15.60 -0.08 11.58
C TRP A 52 14.12 -0.05 11.93
N TYR A 53 13.73 0.90 12.78
CA TYR A 53 12.33 1.19 13.11
C TYR A 53 11.91 2.53 12.51
N ASN A 54 10.63 2.60 12.12
CA ASN A 54 10.03 3.86 11.69
C ASN A 54 8.54 3.89 12.08
N SER A 55 7.98 5.11 12.13
CA SER A 55 6.55 5.36 12.34
C SER A 55 5.98 6.22 11.20
N LEU A 56 6.28 5.84 9.96
CA LEU A 56 5.87 6.59 8.76
C LEU A 56 4.36 6.64 8.57
N GLY A 57 3.65 5.56 8.92
CA GLY A 57 2.19 5.53 8.95
C GLY A 57 1.54 5.78 7.59
N LEU A 58 1.84 4.98 6.57
CA LEU A 58 1.24 5.05 5.23
C LEU A 58 1.25 6.47 4.61
N ARG A 59 2.37 7.20 4.70
CA ARG A 59 2.54 8.49 4.03
C ARG A 59 2.78 8.28 2.55
N ASN A 60 1.86 8.75 1.70
CA ASN A 60 1.86 8.49 0.27
C ASN A 60 1.12 9.59 -0.50
N PRO A 61 1.28 9.69 -1.83
CA PRO A 61 0.64 10.73 -2.64
C PRO A 61 -0.86 10.52 -2.91
N GLY A 62 -1.44 9.39 -2.50
CA GLY A 62 -2.86 9.08 -2.69
C GLY A 62 -3.14 8.15 -3.87
N LEU A 63 -4.37 7.59 -3.89
CA LEU A 63 -4.80 6.59 -4.85
C LEU A 63 -4.70 7.05 -6.31
N ALA A 64 -5.13 8.28 -6.61
CA ALA A 64 -5.09 8.82 -7.97
C ALA A 64 -3.67 8.75 -8.57
N HIS A 65 -2.66 9.13 -7.76
CA HIS A 65 -1.26 9.00 -8.17
C HIS A 65 -0.83 7.54 -8.42
N GLY A 66 -1.32 6.60 -7.62
CA GLY A 66 -1.05 5.18 -7.80
C GLY A 66 -1.63 4.65 -9.11
N ILE A 67 -2.86 5.03 -9.42
CA ILE A 67 -3.55 4.67 -10.68
C ILE A 67 -2.80 5.24 -11.89
N ASP A 68 -2.35 6.49 -11.82
CA ASP A 68 -1.58 7.12 -12.91
C ASP A 68 -0.19 6.48 -13.10
N LYS A 69 0.37 5.90 -12.06
CA LYS A 69 1.74 5.34 -12.05
C LYS A 69 1.79 3.88 -12.44
N ILE A 70 0.73 3.12 -12.19
CA ILE A 70 0.74 1.67 -12.42
C ILE A 70 0.95 1.35 -13.89
N THR A 71 1.79 0.36 -14.16
CA THR A 71 2.02 -0.15 -15.51
C THR A 71 1.56 -1.59 -15.63
N HIS A 72 1.38 -2.05 -16.87
CA HIS A 72 0.95 -3.43 -17.14
C HIS A 72 1.89 -4.44 -16.46
N GLY A 73 1.32 -5.42 -15.79
CA GLY A 73 2.06 -6.47 -15.07
C GLY A 73 2.46 -6.10 -13.63
N GLU A 74 2.06 -4.93 -13.13
CA GLU A 74 2.23 -4.54 -11.72
C GLU A 74 0.93 -4.74 -10.93
N VAL A 75 1.05 -4.81 -9.60
CA VAL A 75 -0.08 -4.87 -8.65
C VAL A 75 -0.12 -3.58 -7.84
N LEU A 76 -1.31 -3.02 -7.67
CA LEU A 76 -1.55 -1.81 -6.89
C LEU A 76 -1.84 -2.16 -5.43
N SER A 77 -0.93 -1.81 -4.52
CA SER A 77 -1.17 -1.94 -3.08
C SER A 77 -1.97 -0.75 -2.56
N VAL A 78 -3.10 -1.02 -1.92
CA VAL A 78 -3.99 -0.01 -1.35
C VAL A 78 -4.31 -0.30 0.11
N ALA A 79 -4.60 0.76 0.88
CA ALA A 79 -5.03 0.63 2.27
C ALA A 79 -6.17 1.59 2.58
N ALA A 80 -7.20 1.08 3.24
CA ALA A 80 -8.24 1.89 3.87
C ALA A 80 -7.71 2.47 5.19
N ILE A 81 -8.07 3.70 5.52
CA ILE A 81 -7.81 4.34 6.82
C ILE A 81 -9.08 4.36 7.68
N LYS A 82 -10.23 4.38 7.04
CA LYS A 82 -11.55 4.35 7.66
C LYS A 82 -12.39 3.26 7.00
N PRO A 83 -13.38 2.68 7.71
CA PRO A 83 -14.28 1.70 7.11
C PRO A 83 -14.97 2.18 5.82
N THR A 84 -15.32 3.46 5.75
CA THR A 84 -15.96 4.09 4.58
C THR A 84 -15.05 4.23 3.36
N ASP A 85 -13.72 4.04 3.53
CA ASP A 85 -12.78 4.13 2.40
C ASP A 85 -12.93 2.93 1.46
N TYR A 86 -13.42 1.78 1.93
CA TYR A 86 -13.55 0.58 1.10
C TYR A 86 -14.49 0.78 -0.10
N ASP A 87 -15.66 1.38 0.12
CA ASP A 87 -16.60 1.66 -0.97
C ASP A 87 -16.02 2.64 -1.98
N ARG A 88 -15.30 3.66 -1.49
CA ARG A 88 -14.66 4.66 -2.34
C ARG A 88 -13.47 4.07 -3.12
N LEU A 89 -12.69 3.17 -2.52
CA LEU A 89 -11.64 2.42 -3.22
C LEU A 89 -12.25 1.55 -4.33
N ASN A 90 -13.34 0.83 -4.03
CA ASN A 90 -14.06 0.03 -5.02
C ASN A 90 -14.57 0.86 -6.21
N ALA A 91 -15.05 2.08 -5.93
CA ALA A 91 -15.61 2.96 -6.96
C ALA A 91 -14.54 3.61 -7.85
N GLN A 92 -13.33 3.85 -7.31
CA GLN A 92 -12.29 4.62 -7.99
C GLN A 92 -11.23 3.76 -8.70
N ILE A 93 -11.01 2.51 -8.25
CA ILE A 93 -10.01 1.63 -8.87
C ILE A 93 -10.61 1.01 -10.13
N PRO A 94 -9.97 1.17 -11.32
CA PRO A 94 -10.36 0.48 -12.54
C PRO A 94 -10.40 -1.04 -12.38
N LEU A 95 -11.33 -1.69 -13.11
CA LEU A 95 -11.61 -3.12 -12.96
C LEU A 95 -10.47 -4.03 -13.42
N ASP A 96 -9.63 -3.54 -14.30
CA ASP A 96 -8.51 -4.24 -14.93
C ASP A 96 -7.21 -4.16 -14.11
N ILE A 97 -7.18 -3.34 -13.06
CA ILE A 97 -6.01 -3.20 -12.20
C ILE A 97 -6.00 -4.30 -11.12
N PRO A 98 -4.97 -5.17 -11.09
CA PRO A 98 -4.79 -6.11 -9.99
C PRO A 98 -4.44 -5.34 -8.70
N ILE A 99 -5.02 -5.75 -7.58
CA ILE A 99 -4.83 -5.05 -6.31
C ILE A 99 -4.37 -5.98 -5.19
N GLU A 100 -3.58 -5.41 -4.28
CA GLU A 100 -3.27 -5.93 -2.95
C GLU A 100 -3.93 -5.03 -1.91
N LEU A 101 -4.70 -5.60 -1.01
CA LEU A 101 -5.25 -4.88 0.14
C LEU A 101 -4.28 -4.98 1.32
N ASN A 102 -3.56 -3.90 1.62
CA ASN A 102 -2.63 -3.85 2.75
C ASN A 102 -3.39 -3.62 4.06
N ILE A 103 -3.51 -4.67 4.87
CA ILE A 103 -4.14 -4.67 6.19
C ILE A 103 -3.14 -4.79 7.33
N SER A 104 -1.84 -4.70 7.05
CA SER A 104 -0.77 -5.02 8.01
C SER A 104 -0.13 -3.82 8.69
N CYS A 105 -0.52 -2.58 8.38
CA CYS A 105 0.15 -1.41 8.92
C CYS A 105 -0.25 -1.12 10.38
N PRO A 106 0.60 -1.40 11.38
CA PRO A 106 0.28 -1.18 12.80
C PRO A 106 0.30 0.31 13.20
N ASN A 107 0.84 1.17 12.34
CA ASN A 107 1.03 2.60 12.60
C ASN A 107 -0.21 3.45 12.25
N ILE A 108 -1.38 2.82 12.13
CA ILE A 108 -2.67 3.48 11.94
C ILE A 108 -3.42 3.49 13.27
N ASN A 109 -3.83 4.68 13.72
CA ASN A 109 -4.70 4.80 14.88
C ASN A 109 -6.01 4.05 14.60
N HIS A 110 -6.50 3.31 15.60
CA HIS A 110 -7.73 2.51 15.49
C HIS A 110 -7.67 1.37 14.45
N PHE A 111 -6.51 0.71 14.35
CA PHE A 111 -6.27 -0.44 13.47
C PHE A 111 -7.45 -1.46 13.44
N LYS A 112 -8.01 -1.78 14.62
CA LYS A 112 -9.15 -2.72 14.72
C LYS A 112 -10.44 -2.20 14.08
N ASP A 113 -10.62 -0.88 14.01
CA ASP A 113 -11.86 -0.29 13.51
C ASP A 113 -11.93 -0.27 11.99
N TYR A 114 -10.81 -0.06 11.30
CA TYR A 114 -10.85 -0.07 9.85
C TYR A 114 -11.08 -1.47 9.26
N LEU A 115 -10.68 -2.53 9.97
CA LEU A 115 -10.95 -3.90 9.54
C LEU A 115 -12.46 -4.24 9.51
N LYS A 116 -13.29 -3.52 10.26
CA LYS A 116 -14.76 -3.73 10.26
C LYS A 116 -15.39 -3.51 8.89
N GLY A 117 -14.77 -2.69 8.03
CA GLY A 117 -15.24 -2.41 6.68
C GLY A 117 -14.74 -3.38 5.61
N ILE A 118 -13.86 -4.32 5.95
CA ILE A 118 -13.18 -5.16 4.94
C ILE A 118 -14.16 -6.01 4.11
N GLY A 119 -15.27 -6.44 4.71
CA GLY A 119 -16.32 -7.19 4.02
C GLY A 119 -17.07 -6.39 2.94
N GLN A 120 -16.97 -5.06 2.95
CA GLN A 120 -17.54 -4.16 1.93
C GLN A 120 -16.62 -4.06 0.70
N PHE A 121 -15.35 -4.40 0.88
CA PHE A 121 -14.40 -4.40 -0.22
C PHE A 121 -14.62 -5.61 -1.11
N GLN A 122 -15.20 -5.38 -2.28
CA GLN A 122 -15.41 -6.42 -3.28
C GLN A 122 -14.29 -6.34 -4.31
N PRO A 123 -13.29 -7.21 -4.21
CA PRO A 123 -12.23 -7.24 -5.20
C PRO A 123 -12.83 -7.70 -6.53
N ARG A 124 -12.67 -6.88 -7.53
CA ARG A 124 -13.11 -7.15 -8.90
C ARG A 124 -12.04 -7.89 -9.69
N ASN A 125 -10.81 -7.93 -9.15
CA ASN A 125 -9.65 -8.66 -9.68
C ASN A 125 -9.00 -9.48 -8.57
N PRO A 126 -8.25 -10.55 -8.89
CA PRO A 126 -7.68 -11.41 -7.87
C PRO A 126 -6.84 -10.58 -6.89
N ILE A 127 -7.21 -10.70 -5.63
CA ILE A 127 -6.39 -10.24 -4.51
C ILE A 127 -5.27 -11.26 -4.35
N LEU A 128 -4.08 -10.77 -4.17
CA LEU A 128 -2.95 -11.58 -3.73
C LEU A 128 -2.99 -11.73 -2.22
#